data_18f8e513219f5c9f74c54b97a6c1135b
#
_entry.id   18f8e513219f5c9f74c54b97a6c1135b
#
_cell.length_a   1.000
_cell.length_b   1.000
_cell.length_c   1.000
_cell.angle_alpha   90.00
_cell.angle_beta   90.00
_cell.angle_gamma   90.00
#
_symmetry.space_group_name_H-M   'P 1'
#
loop_
_entity.id
_entity.type
_entity.pdbx_description
1 polymer ?
#
loop_
_entity_poly.entity_id
_entity_poly.type
_entity_poly.pdbx_seq_one_letter_code
_entity_poly.pdbx_strand_id
1 'polypeptide(L)'
;MSRRKGFTLIELLIVVAIIAVLVSVLLPALRAARENATLAVCLGNLKVLSSNWLWYAEDNKGKIVGGHTWPTVGTPETKDNPYHWVLRPTTNIGPSIPEQEEAIERGKLWSYVKNMEAYHCPSDRERVASNGAILYGWGSYSIVGTLNGEGWPGCCANKKIRKLSAIKYPETKYVFVEEADWRGWNMGSWGVHVRECPSMSDYFGDRLAAWHVDKCDFGWADGHASVRKWQKDRTVDFINGEYADYNVVAFTAPDTDNADLRFLQQGFPYIP
;
A
#
# COMPACT_ATOMS: atom_id res chain seq x y z
N MET A 1 -26.50 -29.91 -58.56
CA MET A 1 -26.44 -28.62 -57.84
C MET A 1 -26.87 -28.83 -56.38
N SER A 2 -25.95 -28.80 -55.46
CA SER A 2 -26.28 -28.91 -54.02
C SER A 2 -26.92 -27.61 -53.52
N ARG A 3 -28.17 -27.67 -53.05
CA ARG A 3 -28.85 -26.52 -52.41
C ARG A 3 -28.13 -26.21 -51.11
N ARG A 4 -27.42 -25.09 -51.03
CA ARG A 4 -26.93 -24.53 -49.75
C ARG A 4 -28.16 -24.19 -48.93
N LYS A 5 -28.31 -24.82 -47.74
CA LYS A 5 -29.31 -24.45 -46.75
C LYS A 5 -28.94 -23.07 -46.21
N GLY A 6 -29.82 -22.09 -46.37
CA GLY A 6 -29.66 -20.75 -45.78
C GLY A 6 -29.88 -20.80 -44.26
N PHE A 7 -29.19 -19.97 -43.53
CA PHE A 7 -29.33 -19.82 -42.09
C PHE A 7 -30.60 -18.97 -41.79
N THR A 8 -31.41 -19.41 -40.86
CA THR A 8 -32.62 -18.67 -40.49
C THR A 8 -32.35 -17.63 -39.41
N LEU A 9 -33.10 -16.54 -39.37
CA LEU A 9 -32.98 -15.48 -38.37
C LEU A 9 -33.22 -16.01 -36.94
N ILE A 10 -34.12 -16.99 -36.80
CA ILE A 10 -34.42 -17.65 -35.51
C ILE A 10 -33.21 -18.46 -35.01
N GLU A 11 -32.57 -19.22 -35.89
CA GLU A 11 -31.36 -19.99 -35.49
C GLU A 11 -30.24 -19.06 -34.99
N LEU A 12 -30.03 -17.92 -35.64
CA LEU A 12 -29.07 -16.93 -35.19
C LEU A 12 -29.45 -16.34 -33.82
N LEU A 13 -30.74 -16.01 -33.65
CA LEU A 13 -31.25 -15.40 -32.41
C LEU A 13 -31.09 -16.33 -31.19
N ILE A 14 -31.40 -17.63 -31.40
CA ILE A 14 -31.23 -18.63 -30.32
C ILE A 14 -29.75 -18.76 -29.93
N VAL A 15 -28.84 -18.82 -30.90
CA VAL A 15 -27.40 -18.93 -30.62
C VAL A 15 -26.88 -17.71 -29.83
N VAL A 16 -27.26 -16.50 -30.25
CA VAL A 16 -26.85 -15.28 -29.53
C VAL A 16 -27.44 -15.24 -28.13
N ALA A 17 -28.69 -15.66 -27.94
CA ALA A 17 -29.31 -15.74 -26.63
C ALA A 17 -28.57 -16.70 -25.68
N ILE A 18 -28.19 -17.89 -26.18
CA ILE A 18 -27.41 -18.86 -25.39
C ILE A 18 -26.04 -18.30 -25.02
N ILE A 19 -25.34 -17.68 -25.99
CA ILE A 19 -24.02 -17.06 -25.71
C ILE A 19 -24.17 -15.95 -24.66
N ALA A 20 -25.19 -15.10 -24.77
CA ALA A 20 -25.42 -14.02 -23.80
C ALA A 20 -25.66 -14.56 -22.39
N VAL A 21 -26.42 -15.64 -22.24
CA VAL A 21 -26.65 -16.30 -20.94
C VAL A 21 -25.33 -16.89 -20.39
N LEU A 22 -24.57 -17.60 -21.22
CA LEU A 22 -23.29 -18.18 -20.79
C LEU A 22 -22.28 -17.09 -20.35
N VAL A 23 -22.17 -16.02 -21.15
CA VAL A 23 -21.29 -14.88 -20.84
C VAL A 23 -21.72 -14.18 -19.54
N SER A 24 -23.02 -14.01 -19.31
CA SER A 24 -23.55 -13.35 -18.11
C SER A 24 -23.16 -14.07 -16.81
N VAL A 25 -23.04 -15.40 -16.83
CA VAL A 25 -22.62 -16.21 -15.69
C VAL A 25 -21.09 -16.25 -15.55
N LEU A 26 -20.37 -16.25 -16.68
CA LEU A 26 -18.91 -16.35 -16.68
C LEU A 26 -18.21 -15.04 -16.25
N LEU A 27 -18.75 -13.87 -16.64
CA LEU A 27 -18.11 -12.58 -16.35
C LEU A 27 -17.89 -12.30 -14.85
N PRO A 28 -18.85 -12.52 -13.94
CA PRO A 28 -18.63 -12.32 -12.51
C PRO A 28 -17.55 -13.26 -11.96
N ALA A 29 -17.56 -14.53 -12.37
CA ALA A 29 -16.58 -15.52 -11.94
C ALA A 29 -15.16 -15.16 -12.43
N LEU A 30 -15.02 -14.70 -13.66
CA LEU A 30 -13.74 -14.26 -14.22
C LEU A 30 -13.20 -13.03 -13.49
N ARG A 31 -14.03 -12.05 -13.14
CA ARG A 31 -13.65 -10.88 -12.36
C ARG A 31 -13.13 -11.28 -10.99
N ALA A 32 -13.84 -12.16 -10.27
CA ALA A 32 -13.41 -12.66 -8.96
C ALA A 32 -12.10 -13.45 -9.04
N ALA A 33 -11.92 -14.28 -10.04
CA ALA A 33 -10.68 -15.02 -10.27
C ALA A 33 -9.50 -14.10 -10.55
N ARG A 34 -9.69 -13.08 -11.38
CA ARG A 34 -8.65 -12.06 -11.65
C ARG A 34 -8.28 -11.28 -10.39
N GLU A 35 -9.26 -10.88 -9.60
CA GLU A 35 -9.02 -10.17 -8.34
C GLU A 35 -8.20 -11.01 -7.35
N ASN A 36 -8.56 -12.29 -7.18
CA ASN A 36 -7.80 -13.19 -6.33
C ASN A 36 -6.36 -13.43 -6.86
N ALA A 37 -6.17 -13.45 -8.17
CA ALA A 37 -4.84 -13.58 -8.76
C ALA A 37 -3.97 -12.34 -8.49
N THR A 38 -4.52 -11.12 -8.66
CA THR A 38 -3.79 -9.89 -8.35
C THR A 38 -3.49 -9.77 -6.87
N LEU A 39 -4.43 -10.12 -5.99
CA LEU A 39 -4.22 -10.18 -4.54
C LEU A 39 -3.07 -11.13 -4.17
N ALA A 40 -3.00 -12.30 -4.79
CA ALA A 40 -1.91 -13.25 -4.54
C ALA A 40 -0.54 -12.68 -4.95
N VAL A 41 -0.47 -11.92 -6.05
CA VAL A 41 0.76 -11.22 -6.47
C VAL A 41 1.15 -10.17 -5.44
N CYS A 42 0.22 -9.33 -4.98
CA CYS A 42 0.50 -8.29 -3.99
C CYS A 42 0.97 -8.86 -2.65
N LEU A 43 0.35 -9.94 -2.17
CA LEU A 43 0.83 -10.67 -1.00
C LEU A 43 2.24 -11.26 -1.21
N GLY A 44 2.53 -11.76 -2.42
CA GLY A 44 3.87 -12.24 -2.81
C GLY A 44 4.89 -11.09 -2.74
N ASN A 45 4.57 -9.93 -3.28
CA ASN A 45 5.40 -8.73 -3.25
C ASN A 45 5.70 -8.28 -1.81
N LEU A 46 4.67 -8.19 -0.96
CA LEU A 46 4.83 -7.84 0.45
C LEU A 46 5.69 -8.85 1.21
N LYS A 47 5.54 -10.13 0.91
CA LYS A 47 6.40 -11.17 1.47
C LYS A 47 7.86 -11.00 1.03
N VAL A 48 8.10 -10.67 -0.24
CA VAL A 48 9.45 -10.37 -0.76
C VAL A 48 10.03 -9.16 -0.03
N LEU A 49 9.28 -8.05 0.06
CA LEU A 49 9.74 -6.85 0.76
C LEU A 49 10.04 -7.11 2.24
N SER A 50 9.13 -7.79 2.96
CA SER A 50 9.29 -8.09 4.38
C SER A 50 10.46 -9.03 4.64
N SER A 51 10.66 -10.06 3.80
CA SER A 51 11.81 -10.97 3.92
C SER A 51 13.14 -10.26 3.66
N ASN A 52 13.20 -9.41 2.62
CA ASN A 52 14.42 -8.65 2.32
C ASN A 52 14.71 -7.56 3.37
N TRP A 53 13.67 -7.01 4.00
CA TRP A 53 13.82 -6.12 5.14
C TRP A 53 14.47 -6.82 6.35
N LEU A 54 14.11 -8.08 6.62
CA LEU A 54 14.74 -8.92 7.64
C LEU A 54 16.21 -9.22 7.28
N TRP A 55 16.50 -9.62 6.04
CA TRP A 55 17.87 -9.86 5.59
C TRP A 55 18.75 -8.62 5.68
N TYR A 56 18.21 -7.45 5.29
CA TYR A 56 18.91 -6.20 5.53
C TYR A 56 19.28 -6.02 7.00
N ALA A 57 18.35 -6.28 7.92
CA ALA A 57 18.62 -6.12 9.35
C ALA A 57 19.68 -7.11 9.84
N GLU A 58 19.67 -8.36 9.37
CA GLU A 58 20.67 -9.36 9.69
C GLU A 58 22.08 -8.91 9.28
N ASP A 59 22.24 -8.47 8.04
CA ASP A 59 23.53 -7.98 7.51
C ASP A 59 24.01 -6.68 8.19
N ASN A 60 23.08 -5.90 8.74
CA ASN A 60 23.37 -4.61 9.37
C ASN A 60 23.37 -4.65 10.91
N LYS A 61 23.78 -5.78 11.52
CA LYS A 61 23.90 -5.94 13.00
C LYS A 61 22.56 -5.69 13.72
N GLY A 62 21.49 -6.13 13.14
CA GLY A 62 20.12 -5.97 13.64
C GLY A 62 19.51 -4.57 13.41
N LYS A 63 20.20 -3.65 12.75
CA LYS A 63 19.65 -2.34 12.40
C LYS A 63 18.71 -2.48 11.21
N ILE A 64 17.49 -1.99 11.38
CA ILE A 64 16.48 -1.99 10.31
C ILE A 64 16.68 -0.82 9.36
N VAL A 65 16.25 -0.98 8.12
CA VAL A 65 16.21 0.10 7.12
C VAL A 65 15.23 1.19 7.55
N GLY A 66 15.50 2.42 7.17
CA GLY A 66 14.70 3.59 7.61
C GLY A 66 13.45 3.80 6.78
N GLY A 67 12.34 4.04 7.49
CA GLY A 67 11.05 4.40 6.91
C GLY A 67 10.90 5.88 6.55
N HIS A 68 11.96 6.69 6.64
CA HIS A 68 11.91 8.10 6.27
C HIS A 68 12.34 8.31 4.82
N THR A 69 11.61 9.12 4.08
CA THR A 69 11.82 9.33 2.63
C THR A 69 12.02 10.80 2.24
N TRP A 70 12.29 11.67 3.22
CA TRP A 70 12.52 13.10 2.97
C TRP A 70 13.70 13.43 2.05
N PRO A 71 14.83 12.71 2.08
CA PRO A 71 15.90 13.00 1.14
C PRO A 71 15.43 12.76 -0.30
N THR A 72 15.50 13.82 -1.11
CA THR A 72 15.15 13.78 -2.54
C THR A 72 16.35 13.27 -3.34
N VAL A 73 16.12 12.50 -4.39
CA VAL A 73 17.15 12.10 -5.33
C VAL A 73 17.92 13.34 -5.82
N GLY A 74 19.26 13.25 -5.84
CA GLY A 74 20.14 14.31 -6.29
C GLY A 74 20.51 15.37 -5.26
N THR A 75 19.95 15.33 -4.03
CA THR A 75 20.41 16.21 -2.94
C THR A 75 21.68 15.68 -2.27
N PRO A 76 22.47 16.52 -1.58
CA PRO A 76 23.66 16.08 -0.87
C PRO A 76 23.39 14.95 0.12
N GLU A 77 22.24 14.97 0.80
CA GLU A 77 21.82 13.95 1.78
C GLU A 77 21.58 12.57 1.16
N THR A 78 21.34 12.52 -0.16
CA THR A 78 21.08 11.25 -0.87
C THR A 78 22.31 10.67 -1.53
N LYS A 79 23.40 11.44 -1.64
CA LYS A 79 24.64 10.98 -2.28
C LYS A 79 25.17 9.70 -1.61
N ASP A 80 25.03 9.62 -0.30
CA ASP A 80 25.47 8.49 0.52
C ASP A 80 24.32 7.84 1.29
N ASN A 81 23.08 7.85 0.77
CA ASN A 81 21.88 7.33 1.45
C ASN A 81 22.21 6.36 2.61
N PRO A 82 22.22 6.80 3.87
CA PRO A 82 22.78 6.00 4.95
C PRO A 82 21.88 4.84 5.38
N TYR A 83 20.55 4.95 5.19
CA TYR A 83 19.63 3.93 5.71
C TYR A 83 18.20 3.96 5.16
N HIS A 84 17.83 4.87 4.24
CA HIS A 84 16.45 4.97 3.72
C HIS A 84 16.11 3.82 2.78
N TRP A 85 14.95 3.22 2.95
CA TRP A 85 14.53 2.07 2.14
C TRP A 85 14.24 2.42 0.67
N VAL A 86 13.60 3.58 0.45
CA VAL A 86 13.45 4.27 -0.83
C VAL A 86 13.75 5.76 -0.63
N LEU A 87 13.96 6.51 -1.70
CA LEU A 87 14.12 7.96 -1.67
C LEU A 87 12.85 8.65 -2.20
N ARG A 88 12.78 9.95 -2.06
CA ARG A 88 11.75 10.78 -2.66
C ARG A 88 12.14 11.13 -4.10
N PRO A 89 11.22 11.01 -5.10
CA PRO A 89 11.45 11.54 -6.43
C PRO A 89 11.74 13.03 -6.43
N THR A 90 12.38 13.52 -7.48
CA THR A 90 12.71 14.95 -7.63
C THR A 90 11.44 15.79 -7.73
N THR A 91 10.46 15.33 -8.49
CA THR A 91 9.14 15.96 -8.63
C THR A 91 8.23 15.54 -7.47
N ASN A 92 7.68 16.52 -6.74
CA ASN A 92 6.88 16.23 -5.54
C ASN A 92 5.42 15.85 -5.85
N ILE A 93 4.82 16.39 -6.90
CA ILE A 93 3.44 16.08 -7.30
C ILE A 93 3.48 15.61 -8.74
N GLY A 94 3.05 14.37 -8.99
CA GLY A 94 3.05 13.78 -10.31
C GLY A 94 4.44 13.44 -10.86
N PRO A 95 5.33 12.81 -10.08
CA PRO A 95 6.60 12.34 -10.63
C PRO A 95 6.35 11.33 -11.75
N SER A 96 7.18 11.40 -12.79
CA SER A 96 7.15 10.39 -13.85
C SER A 96 7.54 9.00 -13.31
N ILE A 97 7.14 7.95 -14.02
CA ILE A 97 7.52 6.58 -13.65
C ILE A 97 9.04 6.44 -13.53
N PRO A 98 9.87 6.90 -14.47
CA PRO A 98 11.34 6.82 -14.31
C PRO A 98 11.88 7.52 -13.06
N GLU A 99 11.29 8.64 -12.62
CA GLU A 99 11.70 9.31 -11.38
C GLU A 99 11.34 8.49 -10.15
N GLN A 100 10.19 7.81 -10.17
CA GLN A 100 9.77 6.91 -9.09
C GLN A 100 10.66 5.66 -9.04
N GLU A 101 10.99 5.07 -10.19
CA GLU A 101 11.91 3.94 -10.30
C GLU A 101 13.31 4.30 -9.78
N GLU A 102 13.86 5.45 -10.20
CA GLU A 102 15.16 5.94 -9.70
C GLU A 102 15.14 6.10 -8.17
N ALA A 103 14.06 6.63 -7.61
CA ALA A 103 13.91 6.81 -6.17
C ALA A 103 13.91 5.46 -5.41
N ILE A 104 13.32 4.42 -5.98
CA ILE A 104 13.35 3.05 -5.46
C ILE A 104 14.76 2.45 -5.59
N GLU A 105 15.38 2.54 -6.75
CA GLU A 105 16.71 1.99 -7.03
C GLU A 105 17.81 2.59 -6.13
N ARG A 106 17.67 3.85 -5.78
CA ARG A 106 18.56 4.56 -4.86
C ARG A 106 18.31 4.21 -3.39
N GLY A 107 17.23 3.50 -3.09
CA GLY A 107 16.92 3.01 -1.76
C GLY A 107 17.82 1.86 -1.30
N LYS A 108 18.05 1.73 0.01
CA LYS A 108 18.90 0.67 0.58
C LYS A 108 18.32 -0.73 0.40
N LEU A 109 16.99 -0.85 0.36
CA LEU A 109 16.34 -2.14 0.20
C LEU A 109 16.48 -2.69 -1.23
N TRP A 110 16.72 -1.81 -2.21
CA TRP A 110 16.93 -2.21 -3.61
C TRP A 110 18.06 -3.22 -3.79
N SER A 111 19.17 -3.07 -3.05
CA SER A 111 20.31 -4.00 -3.16
C SER A 111 19.96 -5.44 -2.79
N TYR A 112 18.90 -5.64 -2.04
CA TYR A 112 18.40 -6.96 -1.62
C TYR A 112 17.27 -7.46 -2.53
N VAL A 113 16.34 -6.60 -2.93
CA VAL A 113 15.16 -6.98 -3.71
C VAL A 113 15.47 -7.11 -5.19
N LYS A 114 16.11 -6.12 -5.83
CA LYS A 114 16.49 -6.05 -7.26
C LYS A 114 15.37 -6.47 -8.23
N ASN A 115 14.14 -6.20 -7.86
CA ASN A 115 12.95 -6.48 -8.65
C ASN A 115 11.97 -5.32 -8.50
N MET A 116 11.80 -4.52 -9.52
CA MET A 116 10.94 -3.34 -9.51
C MET A 116 9.47 -3.71 -9.30
N GLU A 117 9.01 -4.81 -9.90
CA GLU A 117 7.64 -5.28 -9.76
C GLU A 117 7.26 -5.61 -8.30
N ALA A 118 8.25 -5.93 -7.44
CA ALA A 118 7.99 -6.17 -6.02
C ALA A 118 7.57 -4.91 -5.26
N TYR A 119 7.75 -3.71 -5.82
CA TYR A 119 7.32 -2.45 -5.24
C TYR A 119 5.95 -1.98 -5.74
N HIS A 120 5.36 -2.70 -6.69
CA HIS A 120 4.12 -2.32 -7.35
C HIS A 120 3.02 -3.38 -7.17
N CYS A 121 1.82 -2.92 -6.77
CA CYS A 121 0.62 -3.74 -6.75
C CYS A 121 -0.08 -3.67 -8.12
N PRO A 122 -0.34 -4.80 -8.81
CA PRO A 122 -1.01 -4.78 -10.12
C PRO A 122 -2.44 -4.20 -10.10
N SER A 123 -3.04 -4.03 -8.94
CA SER A 123 -4.33 -3.36 -8.76
C SER A 123 -4.20 -1.84 -8.59
N ASP A 124 -3.00 -1.33 -8.35
CA ASP A 124 -2.68 0.10 -8.29
C ASP A 124 -2.45 0.63 -9.70
N ARG A 125 -3.51 1.10 -10.35
CA ARG A 125 -3.46 1.48 -11.77
C ARG A 125 -3.40 2.98 -11.97
N GLU A 126 -4.43 3.67 -11.49
CA GLU A 126 -4.59 5.11 -11.68
C GLU A 126 -4.89 5.76 -10.34
N ARG A 127 -4.23 6.86 -10.08
CA ARG A 127 -4.47 7.69 -8.90
C ARG A 127 -4.79 9.11 -9.35
N VAL A 128 -5.69 9.76 -8.63
CA VAL A 128 -6.01 11.15 -8.86
C VAL A 128 -5.28 11.97 -7.80
N ALA A 129 -4.34 12.81 -8.23
CA ALA A 129 -3.68 13.75 -7.34
C ALA A 129 -4.63 14.86 -6.90
N SER A 130 -4.29 15.58 -5.82
CA SER A 130 -5.08 16.69 -5.28
C SER A 130 -5.36 17.83 -6.27
N ASN A 131 -4.53 17.95 -7.31
CA ASN A 131 -4.70 18.93 -8.40
C ASN A 131 -5.54 18.38 -9.57
N GLY A 132 -6.11 17.19 -9.46
CA GLY A 132 -6.89 16.53 -10.50
C GLY A 132 -6.07 15.80 -11.58
N ALA A 133 -4.75 15.79 -11.50
CA ALA A 133 -3.93 15.04 -12.43
C ALA A 133 -4.12 13.52 -12.21
N ILE A 134 -4.28 12.78 -13.30
CA ILE A 134 -4.30 11.31 -13.28
C ILE A 134 -2.85 10.86 -13.34
N LEU A 135 -2.45 10.05 -12.37
CA LEU A 135 -1.08 9.60 -12.19
C LEU A 135 -1.02 8.09 -12.10
N TYR A 136 0.11 7.55 -12.47
CA TYR A 136 0.42 6.13 -12.29
C TYR A 136 1.45 6.02 -11.17
N GLY A 137 1.03 5.50 -10.00
CA GLY A 137 1.95 5.22 -8.89
C GLY A 137 2.74 3.96 -9.17
N TRP A 138 4.08 4.02 -9.10
CA TRP A 138 4.90 2.81 -9.20
C TRP A 138 5.20 2.21 -7.84
N GLY A 139 5.41 3.00 -6.81
CA GLY A 139 5.52 2.54 -5.42
C GLY A 139 4.15 2.38 -4.77
N SER A 140 3.64 1.15 -4.65
CA SER A 140 2.33 0.88 -4.06
C SER A 140 2.39 0.65 -2.55
N TYR A 141 3.57 0.38 -2.02
CA TYR A 141 3.78 0.05 -0.61
C TYR A 141 4.55 1.13 0.10
N SER A 142 4.27 1.29 1.39
CA SER A 142 5.01 2.17 2.28
C SER A 142 5.43 1.45 3.55
N ILE A 143 6.56 1.86 4.11
CA ILE A 143 7.04 1.35 5.39
C ILE A 143 6.51 2.20 6.54
N VAL A 144 6.31 1.61 7.69
CA VAL A 144 5.88 2.35 8.88
C VAL A 144 6.94 3.38 9.32
N GLY A 145 6.55 4.63 9.42
CA GLY A 145 7.46 5.76 9.69
C GLY A 145 8.23 5.69 11.00
N THR A 146 7.72 5.01 12.03
CA THR A 146 8.44 4.80 13.30
C THR A 146 9.60 3.79 13.20
N LEU A 147 9.66 3.01 12.12
CA LEU A 147 10.73 2.04 11.88
C LEU A 147 11.97 2.75 11.33
N ASN A 148 12.87 3.17 12.23
CA ASN A 148 14.12 3.89 11.95
C ASN A 148 13.95 5.11 11.02
N GLY A 149 12.75 5.68 11.00
CA GLY A 149 12.37 6.78 10.15
C GLY A 149 12.14 8.08 10.89
N GLU A 150 11.15 8.81 10.45
CA GLU A 150 10.63 9.97 11.15
C GLU A 150 9.83 9.52 12.38
N GLY A 151 9.93 10.25 13.47
CA GLY A 151 8.93 10.15 14.52
C GLY A 151 7.66 10.78 14.00
N TRP A 152 6.54 10.08 14.08
CA TRP A 152 5.26 10.67 13.74
C TRP A 152 5.00 11.92 14.60
N PRO A 153 4.45 13.01 14.03
CA PRO A 153 4.20 14.24 14.79
C PRO A 153 3.36 13.98 16.05
N GLY A 154 3.73 14.59 17.13
CA GLY A 154 3.02 14.47 18.41
C GLY A 154 3.65 13.44 19.35
N CYS A 155 2.88 12.45 19.79
CA CYS A 155 3.26 11.53 20.89
C CYS A 155 4.38 10.53 20.55
N CYS A 156 4.65 10.27 19.26
CA CYS A 156 5.64 9.28 18.82
C CYS A 156 6.93 9.89 18.27
N ALA A 157 7.08 11.21 18.30
CA ALA A 157 8.18 11.93 17.65
C ALA A 157 9.59 11.43 18.01
N ASN A 158 9.80 10.95 19.23
CA ASN A 158 11.09 10.48 19.73
C ASN A 158 11.18 8.94 19.91
N LYS A 159 10.14 8.20 19.51
CA LYS A 159 9.99 6.77 19.79
C LYS A 159 10.29 5.91 18.57
N LYS A 160 11.50 6.05 18.02
CA LYS A 160 11.93 5.33 16.82
C LYS A 160 12.48 3.96 17.15
N ILE A 161 11.99 2.93 16.50
CA ILE A 161 12.57 1.58 16.54
C ILE A 161 13.72 1.54 15.54
N ARG A 162 14.95 1.29 16.01
CA ARG A 162 16.15 1.24 15.16
C ARG A 162 16.72 -0.16 14.96
N LYS A 163 16.30 -1.11 15.77
CA LYS A 163 16.76 -2.51 15.72
C LYS A 163 15.59 -3.46 15.70
N LEU A 164 15.73 -4.55 14.97
CA LEU A 164 14.77 -5.64 14.90
C LEU A 164 14.42 -6.18 16.30
N SER A 165 15.42 -6.35 17.16
CA SER A 165 15.24 -6.84 18.54
C SER A 165 14.39 -5.94 19.46
N ALA A 166 14.11 -4.71 19.06
CA ALA A 166 13.23 -3.80 19.80
C ALA A 166 11.74 -3.97 19.41
N ILE A 167 11.45 -4.73 18.37
CA ILE A 167 10.08 -5.05 17.97
C ILE A 167 9.61 -6.23 18.81
N LYS A 168 8.65 -5.97 19.71
CA LYS A 168 7.99 -7.02 20.48
C LYS A 168 6.84 -7.62 19.69
N TYR A 169 6.71 -8.95 19.71
CA TYR A 169 5.65 -9.69 18.99
C TYR A 169 5.65 -9.37 17.48
N PRO A 170 6.76 -9.64 16.77
CA PRO A 170 6.93 -9.24 15.36
C PRO A 170 5.84 -9.79 14.43
N GLU A 171 5.25 -10.93 14.78
CA GLU A 171 4.12 -11.55 14.09
C GLU A 171 2.81 -10.74 14.16
N THR A 172 2.76 -9.75 15.04
CA THR A 172 1.59 -8.85 15.22
C THR A 172 1.89 -7.42 14.81
N LYS A 173 3.09 -7.12 14.31
CA LYS A 173 3.53 -5.79 13.93
C LYS A 173 3.78 -5.72 12.44
N TYR A 174 3.00 -4.91 11.72
CA TYR A 174 3.22 -4.72 10.29
C TYR A 174 4.37 -3.73 10.05
N VAL A 175 5.08 -3.97 8.96
CA VAL A 175 6.21 -3.16 8.48
C VAL A 175 5.82 -2.44 7.21
N PHE A 176 5.18 -3.14 6.29
CA PHE A 176 4.74 -2.61 5.02
C PHE A 176 3.22 -2.61 4.92
N VAL A 177 2.67 -1.58 4.29
CA VAL A 177 1.24 -1.43 4.01
C VAL A 177 1.05 -0.94 2.58
N GLU A 178 -0.09 -1.26 1.99
CA GLU A 178 -0.53 -0.60 0.75
C GLU A 178 -1.02 0.81 1.08
N GLU A 179 -0.49 1.79 0.36
CA GLU A 179 -0.82 3.20 0.56
C GLU A 179 -1.30 3.84 -0.75
N ALA A 180 -2.34 4.67 -0.67
CA ALA A 180 -2.84 5.48 -1.76
C ALA A 180 -2.71 6.97 -1.43
N ASP A 181 -1.50 7.50 -1.49
CA ASP A 181 -1.21 8.88 -1.14
C ASP A 181 -1.88 9.87 -2.13
N TRP A 182 -2.36 10.99 -1.60
CA TRP A 182 -3.06 12.05 -2.33
C TRP A 182 -2.18 12.77 -3.38
N ARG A 183 -0.86 12.65 -3.28
CA ARG A 183 0.08 13.17 -4.28
C ARG A 183 0.09 12.38 -5.58
N GLY A 184 -0.64 11.26 -5.63
CA GLY A 184 -0.65 10.33 -6.75
C GLY A 184 0.54 9.36 -6.79
N TRP A 185 1.42 9.41 -5.78
CA TRP A 185 2.53 8.48 -5.55
C TRP A 185 2.79 8.38 -4.05
N ASN A 186 3.28 7.25 -3.57
CA ASN A 186 3.56 7.07 -2.16
C ASN A 186 4.92 7.63 -1.81
N MET A 187 4.99 8.39 -0.72
CA MET A 187 6.28 8.85 -0.16
C MET A 187 7.11 7.73 0.45
N GLY A 188 6.53 6.54 0.59
CA GLY A 188 7.19 5.38 1.15
C GLY A 188 7.27 5.38 2.68
N SER A 189 6.61 6.31 3.37
CA SER A 189 6.51 6.37 4.83
C SER A 189 5.03 6.52 5.20
N TRP A 190 4.53 5.62 6.04
CA TRP A 190 3.13 5.58 6.46
C TRP A 190 3.00 5.65 7.97
N GLY A 191 1.93 6.27 8.47
CA GLY A 191 1.66 6.39 9.88
C GLY A 191 0.20 6.39 10.28
N VAL A 192 -0.05 6.00 11.52
CA VAL A 192 -1.35 6.09 12.20
C VAL A 192 -1.16 6.71 13.58
N HIS A 193 -2.15 7.47 14.05
CA HIS A 193 -2.11 7.98 15.40
C HIS A 193 -2.38 6.85 16.41
N VAL A 194 -1.46 6.66 17.34
CA VAL A 194 -1.57 5.61 18.34
C VAL A 194 -2.49 6.04 19.49
N ARG A 195 -3.10 5.08 20.17
CA ARG A 195 -4.08 5.33 21.23
C ARG A 195 -3.52 6.12 22.42
N GLU A 196 -2.23 6.04 22.65
CA GLU A 196 -1.49 6.77 23.69
C GLU A 196 -1.29 8.26 23.37
N CYS A 197 -1.79 8.72 22.20
CA CYS A 197 -1.82 10.12 21.84
C CYS A 197 -3.19 10.72 22.20
N PRO A 198 -3.36 11.36 23.36
CA PRO A 198 -4.71 11.71 23.86
C PRO A 198 -5.48 12.67 22.98
N SER A 199 -4.77 13.52 22.24
CA SER A 199 -5.40 14.53 21.36
C SER A 199 -5.79 13.99 19.98
N MET A 200 -5.30 12.79 19.59
CA MET A 200 -5.44 12.27 18.22
C MET A 200 -5.65 10.74 18.18
N SER A 201 -6.06 10.14 19.29
CA SER A 201 -6.18 8.67 19.43
C SER A 201 -7.25 8.04 18.52
N ASP A 202 -8.17 8.82 18.03
CA ASP A 202 -9.29 8.37 17.20
C ASP A 202 -9.19 8.83 15.74
N TYR A 203 -7.96 9.12 15.28
CA TYR A 203 -7.68 9.57 13.94
C TYR A 203 -6.86 8.55 13.15
N PHE A 204 -7.20 8.37 11.88
CA PHE A 204 -6.28 7.80 10.91
C PHE A 204 -5.17 8.84 10.65
N GLY A 205 -4.00 8.35 10.28
CA GLY A 205 -2.91 9.18 9.79
C GLY A 205 -2.95 9.27 8.27
N ASP A 206 -2.03 8.57 7.62
CA ASP A 206 -1.98 8.48 6.17
C ASP A 206 -3.07 7.56 5.62
N ARG A 207 -3.40 7.77 4.34
CA ARG A 207 -4.42 6.99 3.65
C ARG A 207 -3.88 5.62 3.27
N LEU A 208 -4.64 4.57 3.53
CA LEU A 208 -4.39 3.22 3.04
C LEU A 208 -5.01 3.02 1.66
N ALA A 209 -4.62 1.95 0.97
CA ALA A 209 -5.28 1.52 -0.26
C ALA A 209 -6.44 0.55 0.02
N ALA A 210 -7.39 0.49 -0.93
CA ALA A 210 -8.47 -0.51 -0.97
C ALA A 210 -8.58 -1.13 -2.38
N TRP A 211 -7.44 -1.43 -2.99
CA TRP A 211 -7.39 -1.90 -4.39
C TRP A 211 -7.95 -3.31 -4.59
N HIS A 212 -8.12 -4.07 -3.51
CA HIS A 212 -8.56 -5.46 -3.52
C HIS A 212 -9.99 -5.63 -2.96
N VAL A 213 -10.94 -4.85 -3.48
CA VAL A 213 -12.36 -4.90 -3.05
C VAL A 213 -12.48 -4.78 -1.54
N ASP A 214 -12.30 -3.56 -1.02
CA ASP A 214 -12.36 -3.21 0.42
C ASP A 214 -11.35 -3.94 1.30
N LYS A 215 -10.20 -4.33 0.72
CA LYS A 215 -9.11 -4.98 1.44
C LYS A 215 -7.82 -4.19 1.26
N CYS A 216 -6.93 -4.35 2.22
CA CYS A 216 -5.56 -3.85 2.18
C CYS A 216 -4.60 -4.97 2.61
N ASP A 217 -3.43 -4.98 2.01
CA ASP A 217 -2.42 -5.98 2.27
C ASP A 217 -1.34 -5.43 3.20
N PHE A 218 -0.82 -6.30 4.05
CA PHE A 218 0.18 -6.01 5.07
C PHE A 218 1.36 -6.97 4.99
N GLY A 219 2.57 -6.42 5.06
CA GLY A 219 3.80 -7.18 5.32
C GLY A 219 4.22 -7.02 6.78
N TRP A 220 4.54 -8.10 7.46
CA TRP A 220 4.76 -8.15 8.91
C TRP A 220 6.24 -8.25 9.28
N ALA A 221 6.56 -7.91 10.51
CA ALA A 221 7.93 -7.84 11.00
C ALA A 221 8.60 -9.22 11.19
N ASP A 222 7.86 -10.30 11.13
CA ASP A 222 8.37 -11.68 11.07
C ASP A 222 8.53 -12.22 9.64
N GLY A 223 8.20 -11.40 8.63
CA GLY A 223 8.35 -11.74 7.21
C GLY A 223 7.13 -12.36 6.55
N HIS A 224 6.01 -12.60 7.27
CA HIS A 224 4.78 -13.02 6.61
C HIS A 224 4.03 -11.86 5.95
N ALA A 225 3.09 -12.16 5.07
CA ALA A 225 2.15 -11.22 4.49
C ALA A 225 0.72 -11.70 4.68
N SER A 226 -0.21 -10.78 4.89
CA SER A 226 -1.62 -11.09 5.05
C SER A 226 -2.51 -9.99 4.51
N VAL A 227 -3.77 -10.34 4.22
CA VAL A 227 -4.80 -9.41 3.77
C VAL A 227 -5.76 -9.09 4.91
N ARG A 228 -6.18 -7.85 5.00
CA ARG A 228 -7.24 -7.38 5.89
C ARG A 228 -8.41 -6.88 5.07
N LYS A 229 -9.60 -7.45 5.29
CA LYS A 229 -10.85 -6.83 4.80
C LYS A 229 -11.32 -5.81 5.82
N TRP A 230 -11.63 -4.60 5.34
CA TRP A 230 -12.20 -3.54 6.18
C TRP A 230 -13.61 -3.90 6.65
N GLN A 231 -13.91 -3.58 7.89
CA GLN A 231 -15.17 -3.98 8.56
C GLN A 231 -16.16 -2.82 8.66
N LYS A 232 -15.70 -1.60 8.50
CA LYS A 232 -16.50 -0.38 8.66
C LYS A 232 -16.60 0.37 7.33
N ASP A 233 -17.80 0.67 6.90
CA ASP A 233 -18.08 1.46 5.70
C ASP A 233 -17.33 2.79 5.74
N ARG A 234 -17.32 3.45 6.89
CA ARG A 234 -16.58 4.69 7.10
C ARG A 234 -15.06 4.57 6.88
N THR A 235 -14.47 3.42 7.15
CA THR A 235 -13.07 3.15 6.81
C THR A 235 -12.89 3.09 5.30
N VAL A 236 -13.80 2.41 4.62
CA VAL A 236 -13.81 2.28 3.16
C VAL A 236 -14.02 3.64 2.50
N ASP A 237 -14.97 4.45 2.98
CA ASP A 237 -15.24 5.81 2.49
C ASP A 237 -14.01 6.71 2.64
N PHE A 238 -13.32 6.63 3.79
CA PHE A 238 -12.06 7.34 4.01
C PHE A 238 -10.98 6.93 3.01
N ILE A 239 -10.79 5.64 2.82
CA ILE A 239 -9.78 5.09 1.91
C ILE A 239 -10.10 5.48 0.46
N ASN A 240 -11.36 5.45 0.05
CA ASN A 240 -11.81 5.80 -1.30
C ASN A 240 -11.81 7.33 -1.57
N GLY A 241 -11.51 8.14 -0.57
CA GLY A 241 -11.35 9.58 -0.75
C GLY A 241 -12.63 10.40 -0.75
N GLU A 242 -13.72 9.89 -0.22
CA GLU A 242 -14.97 10.63 -0.08
C GLU A 242 -14.87 11.83 0.90
N TYR A 243 -13.80 11.86 1.70
CA TYR A 243 -13.47 12.97 2.59
C TYR A 243 -12.40 13.87 1.96
N ALA A 244 -12.80 15.06 1.52
CA ALA A 244 -11.98 15.98 0.72
C ALA A 244 -10.80 16.63 1.47
N ASP A 245 -10.75 16.59 2.80
CA ASP A 245 -9.71 17.25 3.59
C ASP A 245 -8.63 16.28 4.04
N TYR A 246 -7.53 16.29 3.29
CA TYR A 246 -6.34 15.47 3.53
C TYR A 246 -5.60 15.83 4.85
N ASN A 247 -5.69 17.08 5.29
CA ASN A 247 -4.84 17.59 6.37
C ASN A 247 -5.22 17.18 7.79
N VAL A 248 -6.38 16.71 8.00
CA VAL A 248 -6.87 16.07 9.23
C VAL A 248 -8.23 15.50 8.89
N VAL A 249 -8.32 14.27 8.43
CA VAL A 249 -9.57 13.60 8.64
C VAL A 249 -9.65 13.26 10.13
N ALA A 250 -9.85 14.33 10.87
CA ALA A 250 -10.64 14.22 12.05
C ALA A 250 -11.91 13.51 11.62
N PHE A 251 -12.06 12.24 11.96
CA PHE A 251 -13.41 11.77 12.09
C PHE A 251 -14.08 12.79 13.00
N THR A 252 -14.95 13.63 12.44
CA THR A 252 -15.59 14.75 13.13
C THR A 252 -16.46 14.31 14.32
N ALA A 253 -16.49 13.03 14.60
CA ALA A 253 -16.91 12.40 15.85
C ALA A 253 -15.91 11.27 16.18
N PRO A 254 -15.42 11.17 17.42
CA PRO A 254 -14.56 10.07 17.82
C PRO A 254 -15.27 8.75 17.53
N ASP A 255 -14.74 8.00 16.56
CA ASP A 255 -15.20 6.64 16.28
C ASP A 255 -14.42 5.69 17.22
N THR A 256 -14.72 5.83 18.52
CA THR A 256 -14.05 5.09 19.59
C THR A 256 -14.15 3.58 19.43
N ASP A 257 -15.11 3.10 18.61
CA ASP A 257 -15.41 1.70 18.36
C ASP A 257 -15.01 1.22 16.96
N ASN A 258 -14.19 1.99 16.22
CA ASN A 258 -13.73 1.57 14.90
C ASN A 258 -12.72 0.41 15.01
N ALA A 259 -13.21 -0.80 14.71
CA ALA A 259 -12.41 -2.02 14.77
C ALA A 259 -11.20 -1.99 13.81
N ASP A 260 -11.32 -1.28 12.68
CA ASP A 260 -10.24 -1.17 11.70
C ASP A 260 -9.15 -0.21 12.20
N LEU A 261 -9.52 0.92 12.78
CA LEU A 261 -8.57 1.83 13.40
C LEU A 261 -7.85 1.14 14.58
N ARG A 262 -8.56 0.39 15.41
CA ARG A 262 -7.95 -0.36 16.53
C ARG A 262 -6.98 -1.43 16.03
N PHE A 263 -7.31 -2.15 14.96
CA PHE A 263 -6.40 -3.08 14.32
C PHE A 263 -5.10 -2.37 13.87
N LEU A 264 -5.23 -1.23 13.19
CA LEU A 264 -4.07 -0.46 12.74
C LEU A 264 -3.21 0.03 13.91
N GLN A 265 -3.81 0.54 14.96
CA GLN A 265 -3.11 1.00 16.16
C GLN A 265 -2.39 -0.13 16.91
N GLN A 266 -3.01 -1.30 17.01
CA GLN A 266 -2.43 -2.48 17.67
C GLN A 266 -1.26 -3.07 16.89
N GLY A 267 -1.39 -3.11 15.57
CA GLY A 267 -0.34 -3.61 14.68
C GLY A 267 0.81 -2.62 14.44
N PHE A 268 0.64 -1.35 14.79
CA PHE A 268 1.66 -0.32 14.58
C PHE A 268 2.86 -0.55 15.51
N PRO A 269 4.07 -0.67 14.96
CA PRO A 269 5.27 -0.85 15.77
C PRO A 269 5.72 0.50 16.38
N TYR A 270 5.64 0.64 17.68
CA TYR A 270 6.15 1.80 18.40
C TYR A 270 6.70 1.40 19.78
N ILE A 271 7.49 2.27 20.38
CA ILE A 271 7.96 2.11 21.77
C ILE A 271 7.00 2.92 22.65
N PRO A 272 6.28 2.28 23.58
CA PRO A 272 5.34 2.97 24.48
C PRO A 272 6.01 3.96 25.44
#